data_f4a246df25e4f5a3c06b8339768932dc
#
_entry.id   f4a246df25e4f5a3c06b8339768932dc
#
_cell.length_a   1.000
_cell.length_b   1.000
_cell.length_c   1.000
_cell.angle_alpha   90.00
_cell.angle_beta   90.00
_cell.angle_gamma   90.00
#
_symmetry.space_group_name_H-M   'P 1'
#
loop_
_entity.id
_entity.type
_entity.pdbx_description
1 polymer ?
#
loop_
_entity_poly.entity_id
_entity_poly.type
_entity_poly.pdbx_seq_one_letter_code
_entity_poly.pdbx_strand_id
1 'polypeptide(L)'
;MKNNINKYISIITLMVVSLTFTSCLDEEVDFGEDASKVVAKIFSFSGPEVSYEQETALYSVGTRAGSEFIWNVTGGEAQPVAGGTSQMNVFFSEPGTATVSVYEKTANGQESETSTMSVNVFGLPCNWTLITHDTYGDGWNGGYIEVITNGITTQYAQPSGPADVTFLIAISNAAEYSIAYVSGGGTGGGPGWESENYFKLTAPDGTVYESGSLDYSSIPTEGVVSSGTNACP
;
A
#
# COMPACT_ATOMS: atom_id res chain seq x y z
N MET A 1 29.26 -56.43 -40.52
CA MET A 1 28.64 -55.07 -40.74
C MET A 1 28.35 -54.32 -39.47
N LYS A 2 29.05 -54.49 -38.36
CA LYS A 2 28.77 -53.82 -37.06
C LYS A 2 29.81 -52.77 -36.64
N ASN A 3 30.94 -52.58 -37.34
CA ASN A 3 32.02 -51.73 -36.90
C ASN A 3 32.09 -50.33 -37.56
N ASN A 4 31.26 -50.09 -38.58
CA ASN A 4 31.36 -48.80 -39.29
C ASN A 4 30.38 -47.72 -38.75
N ILE A 5 29.29 -48.10 -38.05
CA ILE A 5 28.32 -47.16 -37.51
C ILE A 5 28.89 -46.37 -36.31
N ASN A 6 29.67 -47.03 -35.45
CA ASN A 6 30.27 -46.36 -34.29
C ASN A 6 31.36 -45.32 -34.67
N LYS A 7 31.96 -45.43 -35.84
CA LYS A 7 32.98 -44.52 -36.32
C LYS A 7 32.37 -43.20 -36.81
N TYR A 8 31.17 -43.25 -37.39
CA TYR A 8 30.44 -42.05 -37.83
C TYR A 8 29.74 -41.35 -36.68
N ILE A 9 29.25 -42.08 -35.67
CA ILE A 9 28.62 -41.49 -34.47
C ILE A 9 29.69 -40.72 -33.67
N SER A 10 30.92 -41.23 -33.55
CA SER A 10 32.01 -40.56 -32.86
C SER A 10 32.45 -39.26 -33.55
N ILE A 11 32.42 -39.22 -34.90
CA ILE A 11 32.77 -38.03 -35.68
C ILE A 11 31.65 -36.96 -35.59
N ILE A 12 30.40 -37.38 -35.63
CA ILE A 12 29.25 -36.47 -35.51
C ILE A 12 29.17 -35.87 -34.09
N THR A 13 29.47 -36.68 -33.06
CA THR A 13 29.48 -36.16 -31.65
C THR A 13 30.63 -35.17 -31.43
N LEU A 14 31.78 -35.36 -32.09
CA LEU A 14 32.91 -34.42 -32.00
C LEU A 14 32.63 -33.14 -32.77
N MET A 15 31.88 -33.19 -33.87
CA MET A 15 31.51 -32.03 -34.68
C MET A 15 30.40 -31.16 -34.05
N VAL A 16 29.50 -31.75 -33.26
CA VAL A 16 28.46 -31.02 -32.54
C VAL A 16 29.01 -30.33 -31.30
N VAL A 17 30.04 -30.90 -30.65
CA VAL A 17 30.67 -30.26 -29.47
C VAL A 17 31.57 -29.07 -29.87
N SER A 18 32.08 -29.03 -31.10
CA SER A 18 32.90 -27.88 -31.56
C SER A 18 32.11 -26.65 -32.03
N LEU A 19 30.77 -26.74 -32.12
CA LEU A 19 29.89 -25.63 -32.55
C LEU A 19 29.26 -24.83 -31.39
N THR A 20 29.54 -25.21 -30.14
CA THR A 20 28.98 -24.52 -28.98
C THR A 20 29.91 -23.55 -28.30
N PHE A 21 31.11 -23.35 -28.82
CA PHE A 21 32.02 -22.24 -28.40
C PHE A 21 32.08 -21.16 -29.47
N THR A 22 30.93 -20.63 -29.89
CA THR A 22 30.93 -19.24 -30.27
C THR A 22 31.07 -18.46 -28.97
N SER A 23 32.33 -18.13 -28.66
CA SER A 23 32.62 -17.09 -27.70
C SER A 23 31.62 -15.94 -27.93
N CYS A 24 30.90 -15.51 -26.90
CA CYS A 24 30.67 -14.10 -26.76
C CYS A 24 32.06 -13.48 -26.94
N LEU A 25 32.34 -12.95 -28.09
CA LEU A 25 33.24 -11.82 -28.20
C LEU A 25 32.62 -10.82 -27.23
N ASP A 26 33.26 -10.63 -26.06
CA ASP A 26 33.17 -9.37 -25.38
C ASP A 26 33.54 -8.35 -26.48
N GLU A 27 32.52 -7.78 -27.16
CA GLU A 27 32.69 -6.44 -27.65
C GLU A 27 33.06 -5.68 -26.37
N GLU A 28 34.36 -5.42 -26.19
CA GLU A 28 34.80 -4.28 -25.39
C GLU A 28 34.00 -3.12 -25.99
N VAL A 29 32.83 -2.85 -25.40
CA VAL A 29 32.16 -1.57 -25.62
C VAL A 29 33.17 -0.60 -25.12
N ASP A 30 33.92 -0.02 -26.09
CA ASP A 30 34.79 1.09 -25.82
C ASP A 30 33.90 2.21 -25.24
N PHE A 31 33.82 2.25 -23.94
CA PHE A 31 33.27 3.40 -23.19
C PHE A 31 34.21 4.58 -23.27
N GLY A 32 34.97 4.70 -24.38
CA GLY A 32 35.79 5.82 -24.72
C GLY A 32 35.04 7.12 -24.94
N GLU A 33 33.79 7.20 -24.50
CA GLU A 33 33.15 8.46 -24.26
C GLU A 33 33.83 9.11 -23.06
N ASP A 34 34.46 10.23 -23.35
CA ASP A 34 35.05 11.14 -22.38
C ASP A 34 34.12 11.24 -21.12
N ALA A 35 34.59 10.72 -19.99
CA ALA A 35 33.82 10.71 -18.73
C ALA A 35 33.33 12.11 -18.35
N SER A 36 33.94 13.17 -18.93
CA SER A 36 33.51 14.56 -18.81
C SER A 36 32.13 14.85 -19.46
N LYS A 37 31.66 13.96 -20.37
CA LYS A 37 30.39 14.12 -21.09
C LYS A 37 29.23 13.35 -20.45
N VAL A 38 29.47 12.59 -19.41
CA VAL A 38 28.43 11.87 -18.70
C VAL A 38 27.54 12.87 -17.97
N VAL A 39 26.31 13.04 -18.45
CA VAL A 39 25.29 13.89 -17.79
C VAL A 39 24.65 13.11 -16.64
N ALA A 40 24.69 13.70 -15.44
CA ALA A 40 24.04 13.14 -14.27
C ALA A 40 22.52 13.16 -14.44
N LYS A 41 21.83 12.02 -14.20
CA LYS A 41 20.39 11.89 -14.34
C LYS A 41 19.85 10.69 -13.55
N ILE A 42 18.79 10.88 -12.77
CA ILE A 42 18.02 9.78 -12.20
C ILE A 42 17.16 9.15 -13.32
N PHE A 43 17.42 7.88 -13.67
CA PHE A 43 16.69 7.15 -14.71
C PHE A 43 15.41 6.51 -14.20
N SER A 44 15.45 6.04 -12.95
CA SER A 44 14.28 5.49 -12.25
C SER A 44 14.43 5.74 -10.78
N PHE A 45 13.32 6.02 -10.12
CA PHE A 45 13.23 6.11 -8.68
C PHE A 45 11.96 5.35 -8.27
N SER A 46 12.09 4.37 -7.39
CA SER A 46 11.02 3.48 -6.97
C SER A 46 11.07 3.22 -5.47
N GLY A 47 9.90 3.01 -4.89
CA GLY A 47 9.64 2.71 -3.49
C GLY A 47 8.16 2.87 -3.20
N PRO A 48 7.69 2.51 -2.01
CA PRO A 48 6.30 2.70 -1.63
C PRO A 48 5.99 4.19 -1.35
N GLU A 49 4.83 4.65 -1.80
CA GLU A 49 4.26 5.95 -1.45
C GLU A 49 3.40 5.90 -0.19
N VAL A 50 3.20 4.69 0.35
CA VAL A 50 2.48 4.41 1.60
C VAL A 50 3.32 3.47 2.45
N SER A 51 3.43 3.76 3.75
CA SER A 51 4.09 2.91 4.74
C SER A 51 3.36 3.01 6.08
N TYR A 52 3.83 2.29 7.09
CA TYR A 52 3.28 2.34 8.42
C TYR A 52 4.38 2.69 9.44
N GLU A 53 3.97 3.27 10.58
CA GLU A 53 4.91 3.50 11.67
C GLU A 53 5.54 2.18 12.15
N GLN A 54 6.77 2.23 12.60
CA GLN A 54 7.60 1.08 13.00
C GLN A 54 7.97 0.14 11.83
N GLU A 55 7.72 0.53 10.58
CA GLU A 55 8.13 -0.23 9.40
C GLU A 55 9.37 0.38 8.73
N THR A 56 10.09 -0.48 8.01
CA THR A 56 11.20 -0.09 7.16
C THR A 56 10.84 -0.36 5.69
N ALA A 57 10.93 0.66 4.86
CA ALA A 57 10.68 0.56 3.43
C ALA A 57 11.96 0.71 2.61
N LEU A 58 12.08 -0.05 1.52
CA LEU A 58 13.21 0.01 0.60
C LEU A 58 12.91 0.94 -0.58
N TYR A 59 13.81 1.89 -0.80
CA TYR A 59 13.83 2.76 -1.98
C TYR A 59 15.02 2.43 -2.86
N SER A 60 14.87 2.54 -4.18
CA SER A 60 15.91 2.21 -5.13
C SER A 60 15.89 3.12 -6.35
N VAL A 61 17.06 3.31 -6.91
CA VAL A 61 17.28 4.02 -8.18
C VAL A 61 18.00 3.12 -9.18
N GLY A 62 17.80 3.40 -10.46
CA GLY A 62 18.54 2.73 -11.53
C GLY A 62 20.05 3.01 -11.40
N THR A 63 20.84 1.93 -11.42
CA THR A 63 22.29 2.02 -11.24
C THR A 63 23.00 2.53 -12.50
N ARG A 64 24.11 3.25 -12.32
CA ARG A 64 25.09 3.59 -13.34
C ARG A 64 26.49 3.34 -12.78
N ALA A 65 27.35 2.74 -13.59
CA ALA A 65 28.74 2.48 -13.19
C ALA A 65 29.48 3.81 -12.88
N GLY A 66 30.16 3.86 -11.74
CA GLY A 66 30.95 5.03 -11.31
C GLY A 66 30.14 6.19 -10.74
N SER A 67 28.84 6.04 -10.57
CA SER A 67 28.00 7.05 -9.93
C SER A 67 27.74 6.71 -8.47
N GLU A 68 27.56 7.77 -7.67
CA GLU A 68 27.10 7.74 -6.28
C GLU A 68 25.72 8.38 -6.21
N PHE A 69 24.82 7.82 -5.39
CA PHE A 69 23.48 8.38 -5.15
C PHE A 69 23.42 8.97 -3.75
N ILE A 70 23.04 10.23 -3.68
CA ILE A 70 22.96 10.97 -2.42
C ILE A 70 21.49 11.08 -2.02
N TRP A 71 21.16 10.50 -0.88
CA TRP A 71 19.79 10.43 -0.35
C TRP A 71 19.58 11.48 0.74
N ASN A 72 18.38 12.03 0.77
CA ASN A 72 17.90 12.87 1.86
C ASN A 72 16.48 12.43 2.24
N VAL A 73 16.25 12.24 3.55
CA VAL A 73 14.97 11.76 4.11
C VAL A 73 14.52 12.75 5.17
N THR A 74 13.23 13.12 5.11
CA THR A 74 12.55 13.87 6.16
C THR A 74 11.32 13.10 6.60
N GLY A 75 11.00 13.10 7.89
CA GLY A 75 9.89 12.30 8.45
C GLY A 75 10.21 10.80 8.55
N GLY A 76 11.49 10.41 8.44
CA GLY A 76 11.98 9.04 8.59
C GLY A 76 13.48 9.02 8.84
N GLU A 77 14.03 7.85 9.15
CA GLU A 77 15.44 7.61 9.39
C GLU A 77 16.05 6.84 8.20
N ALA A 78 17.05 7.43 7.54
CA ALA A 78 17.79 6.80 6.46
C ALA A 78 18.74 5.71 6.99
N GLN A 79 18.62 4.50 6.48
CA GLN A 79 19.46 3.35 6.84
C GLN A 79 20.13 2.80 5.56
N PRO A 80 21.40 3.13 5.30
CA PRO A 80 22.09 2.70 4.10
C PRO A 80 22.10 1.18 3.92
N VAL A 81 21.88 0.73 2.70
CA VAL A 81 21.97 -0.69 2.34
C VAL A 81 23.41 -1.04 1.98
N ALA A 82 23.92 -2.16 2.49
CA ALA A 82 25.27 -2.61 2.17
C ALA A 82 25.42 -2.94 0.67
N GLY A 83 26.56 -2.55 0.08
CA GLY A 83 26.88 -2.90 -1.32
C GLY A 83 26.73 -1.78 -2.34
N GLY A 84 26.36 -0.57 -1.92
CA GLY A 84 26.30 0.60 -2.81
C GLY A 84 25.33 1.66 -2.35
N THR A 85 25.23 2.73 -3.13
CA THR A 85 24.35 3.88 -2.80
C THR A 85 23.03 3.89 -3.60
N SER A 86 22.81 2.89 -4.46
CA SER A 86 21.62 2.82 -5.31
C SER A 86 20.33 2.40 -4.57
N GLN A 87 20.47 2.01 -3.32
CA GLN A 87 19.36 1.59 -2.46
C GLN A 87 19.47 2.25 -1.09
N MET A 88 18.30 2.55 -0.51
CA MET A 88 18.18 3.13 0.83
C MET A 88 16.98 2.50 1.53
N ASN A 89 17.19 1.96 2.73
CA ASN A 89 16.11 1.67 3.65
C ASN A 89 15.73 2.94 4.41
N VAL A 90 14.43 3.14 4.61
CA VAL A 90 13.90 4.24 5.42
C VAL A 90 13.01 3.65 6.50
N PHE A 91 13.37 3.86 7.76
CA PHE A 91 12.56 3.51 8.92
C PHE A 91 11.66 4.68 9.29
N PHE A 92 10.38 4.42 9.49
CA PHE A 92 9.38 5.41 9.89
C PHE A 92 8.99 5.19 11.36
N SER A 93 9.38 6.10 12.25
CA SER A 93 9.07 6.00 13.69
C SER A 93 7.73 6.62 14.08
N GLU A 94 7.21 7.52 13.26
CA GLU A 94 6.02 8.32 13.56
C GLU A 94 5.11 8.40 12.33
N PRO A 95 3.78 8.45 12.51
CA PRO A 95 2.85 8.67 11.41
C PRO A 95 2.91 10.10 10.89
N GLY A 96 2.52 10.29 9.63
CA GLY A 96 2.49 11.60 8.98
C GLY A 96 2.99 11.55 7.54
N THR A 97 3.43 12.71 7.01
CA THR A 97 4.02 12.77 5.67
C THR A 97 5.54 12.79 5.77
N ALA A 98 6.17 11.81 5.14
CA ALA A 98 7.60 11.76 4.95
C ALA A 98 7.98 12.12 3.51
N THR A 99 9.23 12.50 3.29
CA THR A 99 9.78 12.77 1.97
C THR A 99 11.09 12.04 1.80
N VAL A 100 11.21 11.26 0.72
CA VAL A 100 12.45 10.59 0.31
C VAL A 100 12.91 11.23 -0.98
N SER A 101 14.14 11.71 -1.01
CA SER A 101 14.71 12.34 -2.18
C SER A 101 16.13 11.84 -2.47
N VAL A 102 16.51 11.89 -3.74
CA VAL A 102 17.78 11.37 -4.21
C VAL A 102 18.28 12.14 -5.42
N TYR A 103 19.59 12.34 -5.52
CA TYR A 103 20.25 12.81 -6.72
C TYR A 103 21.51 11.97 -7.02
N GLU A 104 21.88 11.93 -8.29
CA GLU A 104 23.10 11.26 -8.77
C GLU A 104 24.27 12.21 -8.73
N LYS A 105 25.41 11.73 -8.27
CA LYS A 105 26.72 12.37 -8.41
C LYS A 105 27.63 11.45 -9.21
N THR A 106 28.03 11.89 -10.38
CA THR A 106 28.90 11.13 -11.28
C THR A 106 30.39 11.19 -10.83
N ALA A 107 31.20 10.26 -11.34
CA ALA A 107 32.64 10.21 -11.02
C ALA A 107 33.38 11.51 -11.35
N ASN A 108 32.92 12.31 -12.33
CA ASN A 108 33.47 13.63 -12.67
C ASN A 108 32.87 14.77 -11.84
N GLY A 109 32.02 14.46 -10.82
CA GLY A 109 31.48 15.42 -9.88
C GLY A 109 30.26 16.19 -10.37
N GLN A 110 29.66 15.82 -11.51
CA GLN A 110 28.37 16.40 -11.93
C GLN A 110 27.24 15.87 -11.09
N GLU A 111 26.27 16.72 -10.77
CA GLU A 111 25.08 16.39 -9.99
C GLU A 111 23.82 16.49 -10.87
N SER A 112 22.89 15.56 -10.67
CA SER A 112 21.58 15.58 -11.33
C SER A 112 20.61 16.51 -10.60
N GLU A 113 19.47 16.76 -11.22
CA GLU A 113 18.32 17.25 -10.48
C GLU A 113 17.90 16.21 -9.44
N THR A 114 17.33 16.70 -8.33
CA THR A 114 16.82 15.85 -7.24
C THR A 114 15.46 15.27 -7.63
N SER A 115 15.34 13.95 -7.56
CA SER A 115 14.04 13.26 -7.62
C SER A 115 13.48 13.10 -6.22
N THR A 116 12.17 13.32 -6.06
CA THR A 116 11.50 13.34 -4.75
C THR A 116 10.24 12.50 -4.78
N MET A 117 10.00 11.75 -3.70
CA MET A 117 8.79 10.97 -3.46
C MET A 117 8.20 11.37 -2.11
N SER A 118 6.91 11.64 -2.08
CA SER A 118 6.13 11.84 -0.86
C SER A 118 5.61 10.50 -0.38
N VAL A 119 5.71 10.24 0.93
CA VAL A 119 5.30 8.97 1.55
C VAL A 119 4.28 9.27 2.64
N ASN A 120 3.12 8.65 2.55
CA ASN A 120 2.10 8.70 3.59
C ASN A 120 2.37 7.59 4.61
N VAL A 121 2.73 7.96 5.83
CA VAL A 121 3.02 7.01 6.92
C VAL A 121 1.80 6.96 7.84
N PHE A 122 1.13 5.80 7.85
CA PHE A 122 0.01 5.56 8.75
C PHE A 122 0.48 5.00 10.09
N GLY A 123 -0.17 5.44 11.16
CA GLY A 123 0.07 4.89 12.47
C GLY A 123 -0.60 3.54 12.71
N LEU A 124 -0.28 2.91 13.82
CA LEU A 124 -0.93 1.66 14.26
C LEU A 124 -2.44 1.88 14.38
N PRO A 125 -3.27 0.89 14.00
CA PRO A 125 -4.70 1.03 14.04
C PRO A 125 -5.24 1.02 15.47
N CYS A 126 -6.28 1.80 15.71
CA CYS A 126 -7.12 1.68 16.89
C CYS A 126 -8.57 1.32 16.48
N ASN A 127 -9.31 0.74 17.41
CA ASN A 127 -10.62 0.19 17.12
C ASN A 127 -11.74 1.21 17.43
N TRP A 128 -12.57 1.44 16.45
CA TRP A 128 -13.94 1.92 16.65
C TRP A 128 -14.83 0.75 17.00
N THR A 129 -15.81 0.93 17.87
CA THR A 129 -16.77 -0.11 18.22
C THR A 129 -18.12 0.27 17.63
N LEU A 130 -18.63 -0.57 16.74
CA LEU A 130 -19.97 -0.44 16.17
C LEU A 130 -20.88 -1.52 16.77
N ILE A 131 -21.97 -1.11 17.39
CA ILE A 131 -23.06 -1.98 17.81
C ILE A 131 -24.23 -1.71 16.87
N THR A 132 -24.77 -2.76 16.28
CA THR A 132 -25.97 -2.72 15.44
C THR A 132 -27.09 -3.51 16.10
N HIS A 133 -28.34 -3.07 15.89
CA HIS A 133 -29.53 -3.73 16.37
C HIS A 133 -30.61 -3.67 15.31
N ASP A 134 -31.43 -4.70 15.25
CA ASP A 134 -32.67 -4.78 14.49
C ASP A 134 -33.80 -5.19 15.41
N THR A 135 -34.74 -4.30 15.61
CA THR A 135 -35.83 -4.48 16.59
C THR A 135 -36.84 -5.57 16.18
N TYR A 136 -37.02 -5.80 14.87
CA TYR A 136 -37.88 -6.88 14.37
C TYR A 136 -37.15 -8.23 14.32
N GLY A 137 -35.86 -8.20 13.97
CA GLY A 137 -35.00 -9.38 13.99
C GLY A 137 -34.84 -10.09 12.64
N ASP A 138 -35.19 -9.48 11.54
CA ASP A 138 -34.97 -10.06 10.19
C ASP A 138 -33.73 -9.47 9.44
N GLY A 139 -33.05 -8.54 10.08
CA GLY A 139 -31.85 -7.84 9.55
C GLY A 139 -32.19 -6.48 8.97
N TRP A 140 -31.18 -5.69 8.65
CA TRP A 140 -31.34 -4.30 8.19
C TRP A 140 -31.87 -4.15 6.76
N ASN A 141 -32.38 -5.22 6.16
CA ASN A 141 -33.13 -5.18 4.90
C ASN A 141 -32.43 -4.40 3.75
N GLY A 142 -31.10 -4.47 3.70
CA GLY A 142 -30.25 -3.79 2.75
C GLY A 142 -29.57 -2.52 3.28
N GLY A 143 -29.91 -2.07 4.49
CA GLY A 143 -29.18 -1.01 5.19
C GLY A 143 -27.82 -1.48 5.72
N TYR A 144 -26.86 -0.55 5.83
CA TYR A 144 -25.53 -0.86 6.36
C TYR A 144 -24.79 0.40 6.84
N ILE A 145 -23.77 0.21 7.66
CA ILE A 145 -22.73 1.21 7.91
C ILE A 145 -21.62 1.00 6.88
N GLU A 146 -21.35 2.04 6.11
CA GLU A 146 -20.22 2.11 5.18
C GLU A 146 -19.03 2.77 5.86
N VAL A 147 -17.88 2.13 5.76
CA VAL A 147 -16.60 2.67 6.23
C VAL A 147 -15.64 2.76 5.05
N ILE A 148 -15.18 3.97 4.77
CA ILE A 148 -14.16 4.23 3.76
C ILE A 148 -12.90 4.67 4.48
N THR A 149 -11.81 3.96 4.29
CA THR A 149 -10.48 4.33 4.78
C THR A 149 -9.40 3.85 3.82
N ASN A 150 -8.39 4.67 3.55
CA ASN A 150 -7.31 4.37 2.61
C ASN A 150 -7.80 3.94 1.20
N GLY A 151 -8.96 4.48 0.76
CA GLY A 151 -9.58 4.13 -0.52
C GLY A 151 -10.28 2.76 -0.53
N ILE A 152 -10.36 2.07 0.59
CA ILE A 152 -11.05 0.79 0.75
C ILE A 152 -12.40 1.04 1.39
N THR A 153 -13.46 0.50 0.78
CA THR A 153 -14.82 0.53 1.30
C THR A 153 -15.17 -0.81 1.95
N THR A 154 -15.65 -0.77 3.19
CA THR A 154 -16.13 -1.94 3.93
C THR A 154 -17.55 -1.67 4.42
N GLN A 155 -18.43 -2.66 4.37
CA GLN A 155 -19.83 -2.55 4.79
C GLN A 155 -20.10 -3.46 5.99
N TYR A 156 -20.84 -2.93 6.96
CA TYR A 156 -21.26 -3.62 8.17
C TYR A 156 -22.78 -3.54 8.28
N ALA A 157 -23.45 -4.67 8.19
CA ALA A 157 -24.90 -4.76 8.27
C ALA A 157 -25.31 -5.65 9.44
N GLN A 158 -26.48 -5.36 10.03
CA GLN A 158 -27.09 -6.24 11.01
C GLN A 158 -27.58 -7.51 10.31
N PRO A 159 -27.11 -8.71 10.69
CA PRO A 159 -27.69 -9.97 10.23
C PRO A 159 -29.05 -10.22 10.86
N SER A 160 -29.79 -11.19 10.31
CA SER A 160 -31.04 -11.62 10.92
C SER A 160 -30.82 -12.13 12.33
N GLY A 161 -31.69 -11.73 13.26
CA GLY A 161 -31.68 -12.08 14.67
C GLY A 161 -31.87 -10.85 15.56
N PRO A 162 -32.56 -10.96 16.67
CA PRO A 162 -32.89 -9.82 17.54
C PRO A 162 -31.74 -9.40 18.48
N ALA A 163 -30.57 -10.05 18.40
CA ALA A 163 -29.45 -9.76 19.27
C ALA A 163 -28.61 -8.65 18.70
N ASP A 164 -28.06 -7.81 19.57
CA ASP A 164 -27.03 -6.85 19.20
C ASP A 164 -25.82 -7.54 18.58
N VAL A 165 -25.28 -6.97 17.51
CA VAL A 165 -24.03 -7.40 16.91
C VAL A 165 -22.99 -6.32 17.11
N THR A 166 -21.80 -6.72 17.57
CA THR A 166 -20.67 -5.81 17.77
C THR A 166 -19.61 -6.07 16.73
N PHE A 167 -19.21 -5.02 16.02
CA PHE A 167 -18.09 -5.00 15.08
C PHE A 167 -16.97 -4.13 15.65
N LEU A 168 -15.74 -4.61 15.51
CA LEU A 168 -14.54 -3.81 15.73
C LEU A 168 -13.99 -3.34 14.39
N ILE A 169 -13.94 -2.02 14.20
CA ILE A 169 -13.51 -1.38 12.96
C ILE A 169 -12.13 -0.79 13.21
N ALA A 170 -11.10 -1.44 12.68
CA ALA A 170 -9.72 -0.99 12.83
C ALA A 170 -9.41 0.09 11.80
N ILE A 171 -9.07 1.30 12.25
CA ILE A 171 -8.65 2.43 11.40
C ILE A 171 -7.26 2.88 11.87
N SER A 172 -6.32 2.95 10.95
CA SER A 172 -4.94 3.39 11.24
C SER A 172 -4.91 4.81 11.78
N ASN A 173 -4.03 5.06 12.75
CA ASN A 173 -3.77 6.41 13.23
C ASN A 173 -3.27 7.30 12.06
N ALA A 174 -3.72 8.55 12.03
CA ALA A 174 -3.48 9.51 10.95
C ALA A 174 -4.08 9.14 9.57
N ALA A 175 -4.89 8.07 9.44
CA ALA A 175 -5.59 7.77 8.21
C ALA A 175 -6.87 8.62 8.06
N GLU A 176 -7.15 9.08 6.85
CA GLU A 176 -8.43 9.68 6.49
C GLU A 176 -9.53 8.61 6.50
N TYR A 177 -10.68 8.96 7.06
CA TYR A 177 -11.82 8.05 7.13
C TYR A 177 -13.15 8.76 6.88
N SER A 178 -14.14 8.00 6.45
CA SER A 178 -15.56 8.37 6.42
C SER A 178 -16.40 7.18 6.84
N ILE A 179 -17.30 7.39 7.79
CA ILE A 179 -18.27 6.40 8.26
C ILE A 179 -19.66 6.97 8.01
N ALA A 180 -20.49 6.24 7.27
CA ALA A 180 -21.84 6.67 6.90
C ALA A 180 -22.87 5.57 7.16
N TYR A 181 -24.09 5.95 7.49
CA TYR A 181 -25.24 5.06 7.43
C TYR A 181 -25.87 5.17 6.04
N VAL A 182 -26.11 4.02 5.41
CA VAL A 182 -26.77 3.88 4.13
C VAL A 182 -28.07 3.11 4.35
N SER A 183 -29.20 3.74 4.01
CA SER A 183 -30.52 3.16 4.12
C SER A 183 -30.73 2.01 3.12
N GLY A 184 -31.49 0.99 3.49
CA GLY A 184 -31.89 -0.13 2.62
C GLY A 184 -32.83 0.26 1.48
N GLY A 185 -33.43 1.44 1.55
CA GLY A 185 -34.08 2.17 0.46
C GLY A 185 -35.08 1.43 -0.41
N GLY A 186 -35.73 0.38 0.07
CA GLY A 186 -36.84 -0.23 -0.66
C GLY A 186 -36.53 -1.51 -1.45
N THR A 187 -35.42 -2.17 -1.24
CA THR A 187 -35.15 -3.52 -1.73
C THR A 187 -35.68 -4.58 -0.75
N GLY A 188 -36.99 -4.60 -0.51
CA GLY A 188 -37.63 -5.57 0.37
C GLY A 188 -38.16 -5.01 1.67
N GLY A 189 -37.63 -3.88 2.11
CA GLY A 189 -38.15 -3.12 3.21
C GLY A 189 -38.18 -1.67 2.79
N GLY A 190 -39.27 -1.08 2.56
CA GLY A 190 -39.34 0.34 2.19
C GLY A 190 -38.87 1.23 3.35
N PRO A 191 -38.94 2.58 3.21
CA PRO A 191 -38.64 3.51 4.28
C PRO A 191 -39.38 3.24 5.60
N GLY A 192 -40.39 2.37 5.57
CA GLY A 192 -41.12 1.92 6.74
C GLY A 192 -40.42 0.90 7.64
N TRP A 193 -39.38 0.24 7.15
CA TRP A 193 -38.59 -0.75 7.90
C TRP A 193 -37.36 -0.15 8.58
N GLU A 194 -36.95 1.04 8.17
CA GLU A 194 -35.78 1.75 8.76
C GLU A 194 -36.02 2.04 10.27
N SER A 195 -37.27 2.07 10.75
CA SER A 195 -37.57 2.25 12.18
C SER A 195 -37.17 1.04 13.05
N GLU A 196 -36.82 -0.09 12.45
CA GLU A 196 -36.30 -1.27 13.12
C GLU A 196 -34.79 -1.19 13.36
N ASN A 197 -34.10 -0.33 12.60
CA ASN A 197 -32.66 -0.21 12.60
C ASN A 197 -32.19 0.75 13.70
N TYR A 198 -31.18 0.32 14.42
CA TYR A 198 -30.46 1.16 15.38
C TYR A 198 -28.97 0.85 15.31
N PHE A 199 -28.16 1.86 15.47
CA PHE A 199 -26.72 1.69 15.68
C PHE A 199 -26.18 2.62 16.74
N LYS A 200 -25.10 2.17 17.37
CA LYS A 200 -24.22 2.94 18.25
C LYS A 200 -22.79 2.76 17.81
N LEU A 201 -22.15 3.83 17.40
CA LEU A 201 -20.75 3.87 17.02
C LEU A 201 -19.96 4.61 18.10
N THR A 202 -18.92 3.98 18.64
CA THR A 202 -18.02 4.58 19.63
C THR A 202 -16.64 4.74 19.04
N ALA A 203 -16.14 5.97 18.98
CA ALA A 203 -14.80 6.29 18.54
C ALA A 203 -13.74 5.87 19.58
N PRO A 204 -12.46 5.75 19.20
CA PRO A 204 -11.36 5.39 20.12
C PRO A 204 -11.19 6.36 21.31
N ASP A 205 -11.53 7.61 21.14
CA ASP A 205 -11.51 8.64 22.19
C ASP A 205 -12.73 8.59 23.14
N GLY A 206 -13.69 7.67 22.90
CA GLY A 206 -14.92 7.51 23.65
C GLY A 206 -16.09 8.36 23.13
N THR A 207 -15.92 9.15 22.07
CA THR A 207 -17.05 9.85 21.43
C THR A 207 -18.07 8.85 20.90
N VAL A 208 -19.36 9.12 21.16
CA VAL A 208 -20.47 8.24 20.79
C VAL A 208 -21.37 8.91 19.76
N TYR A 209 -21.71 8.15 18.74
CA TYR A 209 -22.70 8.48 17.71
C TYR A 209 -23.78 7.41 17.73
N GLU A 210 -25.04 7.83 17.91
CA GLU A 210 -26.19 6.93 17.95
C GLU A 210 -27.26 7.41 16.98
N SER A 211 -27.96 6.50 16.32
CA SER A 211 -29.09 6.83 15.44
C SER A 211 -30.06 5.64 15.34
N GLY A 212 -31.34 5.95 15.13
CA GLY A 212 -32.45 5.01 15.25
C GLY A 212 -32.94 4.87 16.69
N SER A 213 -33.80 3.89 16.94
CA SER A 213 -34.31 3.60 18.27
C SER A 213 -34.63 2.10 18.44
N LEU A 214 -34.65 1.63 19.69
CA LEU A 214 -34.96 0.25 20.03
C LEU A 214 -36.48 -0.01 20.18
N ASP A 215 -37.33 0.98 19.93
CA ASP A 215 -38.78 0.96 20.14
C ASP A 215 -39.59 1.49 18.94
N TYR A 216 -38.98 1.50 17.74
CA TYR A 216 -39.57 1.99 16.49
C TYR A 216 -39.89 3.48 16.46
N SER A 217 -39.48 4.26 17.46
CA SER A 217 -39.86 5.68 17.59
C SER A 217 -39.07 6.61 16.67
N SER A 218 -37.91 6.17 16.15
CA SER A 218 -37.09 6.95 15.22
C SER A 218 -36.39 6.05 14.20
N ILE A 219 -36.02 6.65 13.07
CA ILE A 219 -35.22 6.02 12.03
C ILE A 219 -33.80 6.53 12.08
N PRO A 220 -32.77 5.75 11.68
CA PRO A 220 -31.41 6.25 11.54
C PRO A 220 -31.34 7.37 10.49
N THR A 221 -30.54 8.38 10.79
CA THR A 221 -30.29 9.46 9.84
C THR A 221 -29.31 8.98 8.77
N GLU A 222 -29.74 8.98 7.50
CA GLU A 222 -28.91 8.61 6.38
C GLU A 222 -27.79 9.64 6.13
N GLY A 223 -26.61 9.16 5.75
CA GLY A 223 -25.46 9.97 5.40
C GLY A 223 -24.28 9.81 6.35
N VAL A 224 -23.35 10.77 6.28
CA VAL A 224 -22.11 10.71 7.06
C VAL A 224 -22.37 10.88 8.55
N VAL A 225 -21.95 9.87 9.31
CA VAL A 225 -22.01 9.81 10.79
C VAL A 225 -20.77 10.47 11.38
N SER A 226 -19.59 10.15 10.81
CA SER A 226 -18.31 10.73 11.22
C SER A 226 -17.32 10.67 10.07
N SER A 227 -16.46 11.67 9.94
CA SER A 227 -15.36 11.70 8.97
C SER A 227 -14.23 12.62 9.44
N GLY A 228 -13.03 12.37 8.94
CA GLY A 228 -11.84 13.15 9.25
C GLY A 228 -10.58 12.32 9.23
N THR A 229 -9.57 12.78 9.95
CA THR A 229 -8.32 12.05 10.20
C THR A 229 -8.45 11.29 11.51
N ASN A 230 -8.20 9.96 11.50
CA ASN A 230 -8.31 9.14 12.70
C ASN A 230 -7.20 9.48 13.71
N ALA A 231 -7.58 9.71 14.96
CA ALA A 231 -6.65 9.93 16.06
C ALA A 231 -6.77 8.82 17.09
N CYS A 232 -5.72 8.02 17.23
CA CYS A 232 -5.63 7.01 18.27
C CYS A 232 -5.14 7.64 19.58
N PRO A 233 -5.74 7.29 20.75
CA PRO A 233 -5.35 7.81 22.06
C PRO A 233 -3.96 7.33 22.50
#